data_55a8c7fc8c7af0721815344d7cb1181a
#
_entry.id   55a8c7fc8c7af0721815344d7cb1181a
#
_cell.length_a   1.000
_cell.length_b   1.000
_cell.length_c   1.000
_cell.angle_alpha   90.00
_cell.angle_beta   90.00
_cell.angle_gamma   90.00
#
_symmetry.space_group_name_H-M   'P 1'
#
loop_
_entity.id
_entity.type
_entity.pdbx_description
1 polymer ?
#
loop_
_entity_poly.entity_id
_entity_poly.type
_entity_poly.pdbx_seq_one_letter_code
_entity_poly.pdbx_strand_id
1 'polypeptide(L)'
;MALMGYKTCGERFGSPYQIEKAVADGRLFKMEPGVYSDNGAESEVEVLQWRYPESVITLGTAYYYYDLTDVIPETYDFLTARNARRIQDDRIHQYYIPAEVLKVGMVVRDCNGERIRTYDLERLIIETARMKCSLPSDLYKEVISACRKRTDEIIPAKIGEYLERFPKRDRIERIIDEEVF
;
A
#
# COMPACT_ATOMS: atom_id res chain seq x y z
N MET A 1 -15.00 -12.22 3.37
CA MET A 1 -13.75 -11.73 4.01
C MET A 1 -12.99 -12.96 4.42
N ALA A 2 -11.88 -13.20 3.78
CA ALA A 2 -11.29 -14.51 3.80
C ALA A 2 -10.18 -14.65 4.86
N LEU A 3 -9.40 -13.61 5.16
CA LEU A 3 -8.29 -13.67 6.13
C LEU A 3 -8.76 -13.60 7.57
N MET A 4 -8.22 -14.47 8.43
CA MET A 4 -8.52 -14.54 9.85
C MET A 4 -7.29 -14.91 10.69
N GLY A 5 -7.24 -14.39 11.91
CA GLY A 5 -6.20 -14.74 12.87
C GLY A 5 -6.49 -16.06 13.60
N TYR A 6 -5.46 -16.60 14.27
CA TYR A 6 -5.58 -17.85 15.03
C TYR A 6 -6.72 -17.83 16.06
N LYS A 7 -6.94 -16.69 16.75
CA LYS A 7 -8.03 -16.55 17.73
C LYS A 7 -9.40 -16.76 17.08
N THR A 8 -9.65 -16.10 15.94
CA THR A 8 -10.90 -16.23 15.19
C THR A 8 -11.08 -17.65 14.64
N CYS A 9 -9.98 -18.30 14.22
CA CYS A 9 -10.02 -19.73 13.88
C CYS A 9 -10.44 -20.59 15.08
N GLY A 10 -9.93 -20.30 16.28
CA GLY A 10 -10.32 -20.99 17.51
C GLY A 10 -11.80 -20.83 17.84
N GLU A 11 -12.34 -19.64 17.68
CA GLU A 11 -13.77 -19.34 17.88
C GLU A 11 -14.66 -20.10 16.87
N ARG A 12 -14.19 -20.27 15.62
CA ARG A 12 -14.95 -20.90 14.54
C ARG A 12 -14.81 -22.41 14.47
N PHE A 13 -13.63 -22.93 14.67
CA PHE A 13 -13.30 -24.35 14.48
C PHE A 13 -13.12 -25.10 15.81
N GLY A 14 -12.90 -24.40 16.92
CA GLY A 14 -12.71 -24.98 18.25
C GLY A 14 -11.23 -25.18 18.61
N SER A 15 -10.84 -26.42 18.90
CA SER A 15 -9.49 -26.71 19.40
C SER A 15 -8.39 -26.60 18.32
N PRO A 16 -7.11 -26.46 18.72
CA PRO A 16 -5.98 -26.51 17.80
C PRO A 16 -6.00 -27.73 16.86
N TYR A 17 -6.36 -28.89 17.38
CA TYR A 17 -6.51 -30.11 16.60
C TYR A 17 -7.58 -29.97 15.50
N GLN A 18 -8.70 -29.33 15.79
CA GLN A 18 -9.77 -29.11 14.79
C GLN A 18 -9.38 -28.08 13.72
N ILE A 19 -8.57 -27.08 14.08
CA ILE A 19 -8.00 -26.13 13.12
C ILE A 19 -7.05 -26.89 12.17
N GLU A 20 -6.12 -27.70 12.68
CA GLU A 20 -5.22 -28.52 11.87
C GLU A 20 -5.97 -29.49 10.96
N LYS A 21 -7.01 -30.13 11.49
CA LYS A 21 -7.89 -30.98 10.70
C LYS A 21 -8.61 -30.22 9.60
N ALA A 22 -9.12 -29.01 9.87
CA ALA A 22 -9.77 -28.18 8.86
C ALA A 22 -8.78 -27.78 7.73
N VAL A 23 -7.51 -27.54 8.08
CA VAL A 23 -6.45 -27.31 7.08
C VAL A 23 -6.18 -28.57 6.27
N ALA A 24 -6.04 -29.74 6.91
CA ALA A 24 -5.82 -31.00 6.24
C ALA A 24 -6.98 -31.39 5.31
N ASP A 25 -8.21 -31.08 5.70
CA ASP A 25 -9.43 -31.35 4.93
C ASP A 25 -9.66 -30.30 3.79
N GLY A 26 -8.79 -29.30 3.62
CA GLY A 26 -8.93 -28.23 2.63
C GLY A 26 -10.08 -27.25 2.88
N ARG A 27 -10.63 -27.21 4.11
CA ARG A 27 -11.70 -26.26 4.52
C ARG A 27 -11.15 -24.95 5.07
N LEU A 28 -9.86 -24.91 5.33
CA LEU A 28 -9.13 -23.74 5.81
C LEU A 28 -7.72 -23.77 5.22
N PHE A 29 -7.22 -22.63 4.79
CA PHE A 29 -5.90 -22.46 4.21
C PHE A 29 -4.99 -21.69 5.17
N LYS A 30 -3.84 -22.27 5.49
CA LYS A 30 -2.84 -21.57 6.30
C LYS A 30 -1.95 -20.75 5.37
N MET A 31 -2.15 -19.44 5.38
CA MET A 31 -1.40 -18.48 4.55
C MET A 31 0.01 -18.24 5.13
N GLU A 32 0.06 -18.00 6.44
CA GLU A 32 1.30 -17.77 7.20
C GLU A 32 1.10 -18.24 8.67
N PRO A 33 2.16 -18.24 9.50
CA PRO A 33 2.01 -18.49 10.92
C PRO A 33 0.99 -17.52 11.56
N GLY A 34 -0.11 -18.09 12.05
CA GLY A 34 -1.20 -17.33 12.70
C GLY A 34 -2.18 -16.62 11.77
N VAL A 35 -2.04 -16.77 10.44
CA VAL A 35 -2.96 -16.19 9.44
C VAL A 35 -3.55 -17.30 8.58
N TYR A 36 -4.84 -17.31 8.47
CA TYR A 36 -5.62 -18.32 7.75
C TYR A 36 -6.61 -17.66 6.79
N SER A 37 -7.04 -18.42 5.79
CA SER A 37 -8.03 -18.01 4.80
C SER A 37 -9.10 -19.07 4.59
N ASP A 38 -10.31 -18.65 4.27
CA ASP A 38 -11.42 -19.52 3.89
C ASP A 38 -11.27 -20.12 2.49
N ASN A 39 -10.55 -19.44 1.59
CA ASN A 39 -10.46 -19.84 0.18
C ASN A 39 -9.03 -19.98 -0.34
N GLY A 40 -8.03 -19.47 0.41
CA GLY A 40 -6.62 -19.54 0.03
C GLY A 40 -6.24 -18.74 -1.23
N ALA A 41 -7.08 -17.80 -1.63
CA ALA A 41 -6.89 -17.03 -2.86
C ALA A 41 -6.21 -15.68 -2.65
N GLU A 42 -5.98 -15.28 -1.38
CA GLU A 42 -5.35 -14.01 -1.07
C GLU A 42 -3.87 -14.02 -1.45
N SER A 43 -3.45 -12.92 -2.04
CA SER A 43 -2.05 -12.67 -2.37
C SER A 43 -1.21 -12.34 -1.13
N GLU A 44 0.11 -12.41 -1.29
CA GLU A 44 1.04 -12.06 -0.21
C GLU A 44 0.83 -10.63 0.28
N VAL A 45 0.59 -9.69 -0.63
CA VAL A 45 0.36 -8.28 -0.26
C VAL A 45 -0.92 -8.10 0.55
N GLU A 46 -1.98 -8.85 0.25
CA GLU A 46 -3.22 -8.82 1.02
C GLU A 46 -3.01 -9.38 2.43
N VAL A 47 -2.25 -10.47 2.57
CA VAL A 47 -1.87 -11.04 3.86
C VAL A 47 -1.05 -10.04 4.68
N LEU A 48 -0.06 -9.38 4.06
CA LEU A 48 0.74 -8.35 4.72
C LEU A 48 -0.10 -7.15 5.16
N GLN A 49 -1.01 -6.66 4.32
CA GLN A 49 -1.92 -5.56 4.69
C GLN A 49 -2.92 -5.95 5.79
N TRP A 50 -3.34 -7.20 5.83
CA TRP A 50 -4.16 -7.71 6.92
C TRP A 50 -3.37 -7.75 8.24
N ARG A 51 -2.10 -8.16 8.20
CA ARG A 51 -1.20 -8.18 9.37
C ARG A 51 -0.85 -6.79 9.87
N TYR A 52 -0.72 -5.82 8.97
CA TYR A 52 -0.37 -4.42 9.26
C TYR A 52 -1.50 -3.46 8.86
N PRO A 53 -2.64 -3.48 9.56
CA PRO A 53 -3.87 -2.78 9.14
C PRO A 53 -3.73 -1.25 9.15
N GLU A 54 -2.78 -0.70 9.89
CA GLU A 54 -2.52 0.75 9.96
C GLU A 54 -1.54 1.25 8.88
N SER A 55 -1.06 0.38 8.00
CA SER A 55 -0.18 0.75 6.91
C SER A 55 -0.94 0.98 5.60
N VAL A 56 -0.34 1.73 4.69
CA VAL A 56 -0.85 2.00 3.33
C VAL A 56 0.24 1.71 2.33
N ILE A 57 -0.07 0.99 1.26
CA ILE A 57 0.87 0.75 0.15
C ILE A 57 1.17 2.08 -0.55
N THR A 58 2.45 2.30 -0.86
CA THR A 58 2.94 3.55 -1.43
C THR A 58 4.10 3.31 -2.41
N LEU A 59 4.62 4.37 -2.99
CA LEU A 59 5.85 4.42 -3.80
C LEU A 59 5.97 3.26 -4.81
N GLY A 60 7.10 2.56 -4.85
CA GLY A 60 7.40 1.53 -5.86
C GLY A 60 6.31 0.48 -6.01
N THR A 61 5.80 -0.03 -4.90
CA THR A 61 4.68 -0.99 -4.93
C THR A 61 3.41 -0.37 -5.50
N ALA A 62 3.04 0.84 -5.06
CA ALA A 62 1.87 1.53 -5.60
C ALA A 62 2.05 1.89 -7.08
N TYR A 63 3.25 2.32 -7.48
CA TYR A 63 3.54 2.64 -8.88
C TYR A 63 3.33 1.43 -9.79
N TYR A 64 3.80 0.25 -9.38
CA TYR A 64 3.59 -0.99 -10.11
C TYR A 64 2.09 -1.32 -10.27
N TYR A 65 1.31 -1.23 -9.19
CA TYR A 65 -0.14 -1.47 -9.23
C TYR A 65 -0.95 -0.40 -10.00
N TYR A 66 -0.35 0.75 -10.26
CA TYR A 66 -0.95 1.82 -11.07
C TYR A 66 -0.43 1.84 -12.52
N ASP A 67 0.39 0.87 -12.90
CA ASP A 67 1.04 0.84 -14.22
C ASP A 67 1.84 2.14 -14.52
N LEU A 68 2.43 2.72 -13.47
CA LEU A 68 3.33 3.88 -13.59
C LEU A 68 4.79 3.47 -13.82
N THR A 69 5.10 2.20 -13.64
CA THR A 69 6.39 1.55 -13.89
C THR A 69 6.19 0.07 -14.17
N ASP A 70 7.05 -0.50 -14.97
CA ASP A 70 7.12 -1.95 -15.20
C ASP A 70 8.07 -2.65 -14.20
N VAL A 71 8.72 -1.89 -13.32
CA VAL A 71 9.66 -2.42 -12.33
C VAL A 71 8.88 -3.09 -11.20
N ILE A 72 9.02 -4.41 -11.09
CA ILE A 72 8.48 -5.18 -9.97
C ILE A 72 9.33 -4.86 -8.73
N PRO A 73 8.76 -4.33 -7.65
CA PRO A 73 9.52 -4.00 -6.45
C PRO A 73 10.00 -5.29 -5.73
N GLU A 74 11.25 -5.28 -5.25
CA GLU A 74 11.82 -6.40 -4.48
C GLU A 74 11.17 -6.53 -3.09
N THR A 75 10.67 -5.42 -2.54
CA THR A 75 9.98 -5.35 -1.26
C THR A 75 8.71 -4.52 -1.40
N TYR A 76 7.74 -4.77 -0.52
CA TYR A 76 6.52 -3.96 -0.48
C TYR A 76 6.75 -2.65 0.27
N ASP A 77 6.53 -1.53 -0.40
CA ASP A 77 6.65 -0.19 0.20
C ASP A 77 5.39 0.15 1.02
N PHE A 78 5.53 0.17 2.33
CA PHE A 78 4.46 0.48 3.27
C PHE A 78 4.69 1.82 3.95
N LEU A 79 3.71 2.72 3.91
CA LEU A 79 3.70 3.98 4.64
C LEU A 79 2.92 3.82 5.94
N THR A 80 3.50 4.27 7.04
CA THR A 80 2.91 4.22 8.38
C THR A 80 3.04 5.58 9.07
N ALA A 81 2.26 5.78 10.13
CA ALA A 81 2.43 6.96 10.98
C ALA A 81 3.82 6.97 11.63
N ARG A 82 4.38 8.17 11.85
CA ARG A 82 5.73 8.35 12.40
C ARG A 82 5.92 7.70 13.78
N ASN A 83 4.86 7.59 14.55
CA ASN A 83 4.84 6.95 15.87
C ASN A 83 4.50 5.45 15.82
N ALA A 84 4.31 4.88 14.64
CA ALA A 84 4.07 3.45 14.49
C ALA A 84 5.32 2.64 14.84
N ARG A 85 5.11 1.43 15.33
CA ARG A 85 6.21 0.49 15.58
C ARG A 85 6.89 0.11 14.26
N ARG A 86 8.19 -0.12 14.33
CA ARG A 86 8.93 -0.68 13.20
C ARG A 86 8.38 -2.06 12.85
N ILE A 87 8.07 -2.25 11.60
CA ILE A 87 7.70 -3.56 11.03
C ILE A 87 8.99 -4.41 10.95
N GLN A 88 8.94 -5.61 11.52
CA GLN A 88 10.03 -6.59 11.46
C GLN A 88 9.62 -7.70 10.48
N ASP A 89 9.60 -7.36 9.19
CA ASP A 89 9.32 -8.27 8.10
C ASP A 89 10.17 -7.83 6.90
N ASP A 90 11.10 -8.67 6.48
CA ASP A 90 12.10 -8.35 5.45
C ASP A 90 11.48 -8.13 4.07
N ARG A 91 10.22 -8.52 3.88
CA ARG A 91 9.45 -8.24 2.66
C ARG A 91 8.94 -6.82 2.59
N ILE A 92 9.02 -6.04 3.68
CA ILE A 92 8.44 -4.69 3.79
C ILE A 92 9.53 -3.64 3.95
N HIS A 93 9.52 -2.67 3.06
CA HIS A 93 10.23 -1.41 3.25
C HIS A 93 9.26 -0.40 3.87
N GLN A 94 9.52 0.00 5.12
CA GLN A 94 8.64 0.89 5.88
C GLN A 94 9.06 2.33 5.76
N TYR A 95 8.16 3.17 5.29
CA TYR A 95 8.25 4.63 5.29
C TYR A 95 7.40 5.24 6.39
N TYR A 96 7.71 6.49 6.76
CA TYR A 96 7.05 7.19 7.85
C TYR A 96 6.54 8.57 7.42
N ILE A 97 5.33 8.93 7.91
CA ILE A 97 4.71 10.22 7.67
C ILE A 97 3.98 10.69 8.95
N PRO A 98 3.73 12.00 9.15
CA PRO A 98 2.86 12.46 10.21
C PRO A 98 1.48 11.78 10.15
N ALA A 99 0.93 11.41 11.31
CA ALA A 99 -0.29 10.61 11.41
C ALA A 99 -1.50 11.32 10.76
N GLU A 100 -1.56 12.64 10.84
CA GLU A 100 -2.61 13.49 10.30
C GLU A 100 -2.74 13.46 8.78
N VAL A 101 -1.66 13.09 8.06
CA VAL A 101 -1.67 13.00 6.60
C VAL A 101 -1.65 11.56 6.06
N LEU A 102 -1.49 10.57 6.94
CA LEU A 102 -1.39 9.16 6.53
C LEU A 102 -2.62 8.69 5.73
N LYS A 103 -3.81 9.12 6.14
CA LYS A 103 -5.08 8.66 5.52
C LYS A 103 -5.58 9.59 4.41
N VAL A 104 -4.91 10.70 4.13
CA VAL A 104 -5.29 11.63 3.06
C VAL A 104 -5.08 10.95 1.71
N GLY A 105 -6.11 10.88 0.88
CA GLY A 105 -6.08 10.24 -0.43
C GLY A 105 -5.99 8.71 -0.40
N MET A 106 -6.20 8.08 0.77
CA MET A 106 -6.21 6.62 0.89
C MET A 106 -7.46 6.04 0.23
N VAL A 107 -7.25 5.02 -0.59
CA VAL A 107 -8.30 4.25 -1.28
C VAL A 107 -8.05 2.76 -1.15
N VAL A 108 -9.10 1.97 -1.39
CA VAL A 108 -8.99 0.53 -1.60
C VAL A 108 -9.26 0.26 -3.07
N ARG A 109 -8.32 -0.36 -3.75
CA ARG A 109 -8.43 -0.73 -5.17
C ARG A 109 -8.41 -2.24 -5.34
N ASP A 110 -9.13 -2.70 -6.35
CA ASP A 110 -8.92 -4.02 -6.94
C ASP A 110 -7.93 -3.86 -8.10
N CYS A 111 -6.80 -4.54 -7.99
CA CYS A 111 -5.74 -4.53 -8.98
C CYS A 111 -5.48 -5.98 -9.40
N ASN A 112 -6.01 -6.38 -10.56
CA ASN A 112 -5.87 -7.73 -11.10
C ASN A 112 -6.38 -8.84 -10.15
N GLY A 113 -7.43 -8.56 -9.37
CA GLY A 113 -8.02 -9.48 -8.40
C GLY A 113 -7.40 -9.39 -7.00
N GLU A 114 -6.38 -8.58 -6.80
CA GLU A 114 -5.79 -8.27 -5.49
C GLU A 114 -6.39 -6.98 -4.92
N ARG A 115 -6.94 -7.08 -3.73
CA ARG A 115 -7.56 -5.94 -3.07
C ARG A 115 -6.57 -5.21 -2.18
N ILE A 116 -6.02 -4.11 -2.68
CA ILE A 116 -4.99 -3.35 -1.97
C ILE A 116 -5.51 -2.03 -1.39
N ARG A 117 -5.03 -1.70 -0.20
CA ARG A 117 -5.18 -0.38 0.43
C ARG A 117 -3.97 0.47 0.06
N THR A 118 -4.20 1.47 -0.78
CA THR A 118 -3.16 2.33 -1.33
C THR A 118 -3.65 3.77 -1.38
N TYR A 119 -3.01 4.60 -2.13
CA TYR A 119 -3.41 5.99 -2.40
C TYR A 119 -4.00 6.13 -3.80
N ASP A 120 -4.83 7.15 -4.00
CA ASP A 120 -5.23 7.57 -5.34
C ASP A 120 -4.06 8.23 -6.09
N LEU A 121 -4.25 8.47 -7.38
CA LEU A 121 -3.20 8.97 -8.26
C LEU A 121 -2.69 10.36 -7.82
N GLU A 122 -3.57 11.24 -7.40
CA GLU A 122 -3.23 12.58 -6.92
C GLU A 122 -2.33 12.54 -5.69
N ARG A 123 -2.66 11.64 -4.76
CA ARG A 123 -1.84 11.45 -3.58
C ARG A 123 -0.50 10.78 -3.90
N LEU A 124 -0.44 9.86 -4.84
CA LEU A 124 0.81 9.24 -5.28
C LEU A 124 1.74 10.26 -5.95
N ILE A 125 1.20 11.21 -6.70
CA ILE A 125 1.97 12.34 -7.26
C ILE A 125 2.60 13.16 -6.13
N ILE A 126 1.85 13.47 -5.08
CA ILE A 126 2.38 14.18 -3.90
C ILE A 126 3.51 13.37 -3.24
N GLU A 127 3.34 12.04 -3.06
CA GLU A 127 4.38 11.20 -2.49
C GLU A 127 5.63 11.14 -3.38
N THR A 128 5.46 11.07 -4.70
CA THR A 128 6.57 11.09 -5.67
C THR A 128 7.36 12.40 -5.55
N ALA A 129 6.70 13.55 -5.56
CA ALA A 129 7.33 14.86 -5.42
C ALA A 129 8.02 15.02 -4.06
N ARG A 130 7.37 14.55 -2.97
CA ARG A 130 7.92 14.58 -1.62
C ARG A 130 9.20 13.76 -1.49
N MET A 131 9.25 12.61 -2.16
CA MET A 131 10.33 11.64 -2.08
C MET A 131 11.37 11.78 -3.21
N LYS A 132 11.28 12.83 -4.04
CA LYS A 132 12.15 13.08 -5.20
C LYS A 132 13.63 12.82 -4.95
N CYS A 133 14.17 13.28 -3.82
CA CYS A 133 15.59 13.11 -3.49
C CYS A 133 15.96 11.73 -2.92
N SER A 134 14.96 10.90 -2.60
CA SER A 134 15.15 9.59 -1.98
C SER A 134 14.85 8.43 -2.94
N LEU A 135 14.11 8.70 -4.01
CA LEU A 135 13.84 7.72 -5.05
C LEU A 135 15.04 7.59 -6.01
N PRO A 136 15.28 6.40 -6.56
CA PRO A 136 16.19 6.23 -7.69
C PRO A 136 15.80 7.18 -8.83
N SER A 137 16.79 7.86 -9.42
CA SER A 137 16.55 8.89 -10.44
C SER A 137 15.76 8.38 -11.65
N ASP A 138 16.04 7.15 -12.07
CA ASP A 138 15.40 6.57 -13.25
C ASP A 138 13.94 6.21 -12.95
N LEU A 139 13.65 5.59 -11.80
CA LEU A 139 12.28 5.33 -11.35
C LEU A 139 11.48 6.63 -11.21
N TYR A 140 12.08 7.66 -10.61
CA TYR A 140 11.42 8.97 -10.48
C TYR A 140 11.01 9.54 -11.83
N LYS A 141 11.94 9.57 -12.81
CA LYS A 141 11.67 10.08 -14.16
C LYS A 141 10.60 9.27 -14.89
N GLU A 142 10.65 7.95 -14.75
CA GLU A 142 9.67 7.04 -15.35
C GLU A 142 8.26 7.33 -14.82
N VAL A 143 8.11 7.38 -13.48
CA VAL A 143 6.83 7.68 -12.83
C VAL A 143 6.29 9.07 -13.21
N ILE A 144 7.13 10.11 -13.20
CA ILE A 144 6.73 11.45 -13.65
C ILE A 144 6.29 11.43 -15.12
N SER A 145 7.04 10.74 -15.99
CA SER A 145 6.65 10.59 -17.40
C SER A 145 5.32 9.85 -17.57
N ALA A 146 5.07 8.83 -16.78
CA ALA A 146 3.80 8.11 -16.78
C ALA A 146 2.64 9.00 -16.30
N CYS A 147 2.84 9.80 -15.24
CA CYS A 147 1.85 10.76 -14.76
C CYS A 147 1.51 11.83 -15.82
N ARG A 148 2.51 12.36 -16.52
CA ARG A 148 2.30 13.31 -17.62
C ARG A 148 1.42 12.78 -18.75
N LYS A 149 1.51 11.49 -19.04
CA LYS A 149 0.68 10.82 -20.07
C LYS A 149 -0.76 10.59 -19.62
N ARG A 150 -1.03 10.75 -18.34
CA ARG A 150 -2.34 10.48 -17.70
C ARG A 150 -2.92 11.73 -17.04
N THR A 151 -2.57 12.93 -17.51
CA THR A 151 -3.05 14.19 -16.94
C THR A 151 -4.57 14.35 -17.02
N ASP A 152 -5.22 13.69 -17.95
CA ASP A 152 -6.67 13.60 -18.07
C ASP A 152 -7.37 12.81 -16.95
N GLU A 153 -6.63 11.93 -16.28
CA GLU A 153 -7.10 11.18 -15.10
C GLU A 153 -6.86 11.93 -13.78
N ILE A 154 -6.02 12.96 -13.80
CA ILE A 154 -5.60 13.70 -12.60
C ILE A 154 -6.52 14.89 -12.37
N ILE A 155 -6.94 15.09 -11.12
CA ILE A 155 -7.75 16.24 -10.69
C ILE A 155 -6.85 17.24 -9.93
N PRO A 156 -6.34 18.32 -10.56
CA PRO A 156 -5.41 19.25 -9.92
C PRO A 156 -5.97 19.89 -8.65
N ALA A 157 -7.26 20.21 -8.61
CA ALA A 157 -7.92 20.77 -7.44
C ALA A 157 -7.80 19.85 -6.20
N LYS A 158 -7.82 18.52 -6.41
CA LYS A 158 -7.68 17.52 -5.36
C LYS A 158 -6.25 17.45 -4.82
N ILE A 159 -5.24 17.64 -5.69
CA ILE A 159 -3.85 17.79 -5.26
C ILE A 159 -3.71 18.99 -4.33
N GLY A 160 -4.28 20.15 -4.71
CA GLY A 160 -4.27 21.37 -3.89
C GLY A 160 -4.92 21.15 -2.52
N GLU A 161 -6.11 20.52 -2.49
CA GLU A 161 -6.80 20.17 -1.25
C GLU A 161 -5.96 19.28 -0.34
N TYR A 162 -5.31 18.26 -0.89
CA TYR A 162 -4.45 17.37 -0.11
C TYR A 162 -3.22 18.08 0.43
N LEU A 163 -2.58 18.92 -0.38
CA LEU A 163 -1.39 19.68 -0.02
C LEU A 163 -1.61 20.61 1.17
N GLU A 164 -2.82 21.09 1.42
CA GLU A 164 -3.14 21.91 2.60
C GLU A 164 -2.79 21.23 3.92
N ARG A 165 -2.77 19.89 3.93
CA ARG A 165 -2.44 19.10 5.10
C ARG A 165 -0.97 18.71 5.20
N PHE A 166 -0.16 19.02 4.18
CA PHE A 166 1.23 18.57 4.13
C PHE A 166 2.21 19.60 4.66
N PRO A 167 3.19 19.20 5.44
CA PRO A 167 4.34 20.03 5.73
C PRO A 167 5.14 20.30 4.45
N LYS A 168 5.69 21.52 4.31
CA LYS A 168 6.46 21.95 3.12
C LYS A 168 5.65 21.95 1.82
N ARG A 169 4.35 22.26 1.92
CA ARG A 169 3.41 22.36 0.82
C ARG A 169 4.01 23.06 -0.41
N ASP A 170 4.48 24.32 -0.26
CA ASP A 170 4.96 25.14 -1.37
C ASP A 170 6.09 24.49 -2.17
N ARG A 171 6.96 23.72 -1.48
CA ARG A 171 8.04 22.97 -2.15
C ARG A 171 7.48 21.81 -2.98
N ILE A 172 6.52 21.07 -2.43
CA ILE A 172 5.92 19.93 -3.12
C ILE A 172 5.12 20.42 -4.31
N GLU A 173 4.30 21.44 -4.12
CA GLU A 173 3.47 22.08 -5.15
C GLU A 173 4.32 22.54 -6.33
N ARG A 174 5.40 23.29 -6.07
CA ARG A 174 6.32 23.73 -7.11
C ARG A 174 6.91 22.57 -7.92
N ILE A 175 7.30 21.46 -7.27
CA ILE A 175 7.83 20.28 -7.99
C ILE A 175 6.75 19.69 -8.89
N ILE A 176 5.50 19.63 -8.42
CA ILE A 176 4.39 19.08 -9.19
C ILE A 176 4.09 19.97 -10.40
N ASP A 177 4.03 21.29 -10.22
CA ASP A 177 3.79 22.26 -11.31
C ASP A 177 4.89 22.23 -12.37
N GLU A 178 6.16 22.12 -11.95
CA GLU A 178 7.30 22.11 -12.87
C GLU A 178 7.46 20.79 -13.63
N GLU A 179 7.08 19.66 -13.01
CA GLU A 179 7.46 18.35 -13.51
C GLU A 179 6.30 17.43 -13.92
N VAL A 180 5.07 17.72 -13.49
CA VAL A 180 3.89 16.95 -13.88
C VAL A 180 3.03 17.70 -14.89
N PHE A 181 2.82 18.98 -14.67
CA PHE A 181 2.02 19.86 -15.51
C PHE A 181 2.90 20.83 -16.32
#